data_57558198eab3b52c897a125bea3909a3
#
_entry.id   57558198eab3b52c897a125bea3909a3
#
_cell.length_a   1.000
_cell.length_b   1.000
_cell.length_c   1.000
_cell.angle_alpha   90.00
_cell.angle_beta   90.00
_cell.angle_gamma   90.00
#
_symmetry.space_group_name_H-M   'P 1'
#
loop_
_entity.id
_entity.type
_entity.pdbx_description
1 polymer ?
#
loop_
_entity_poly.entity_id
_entity_poly.type
_entity_poly.pdbx_seq_one_letter_code
_entity_poly.pdbx_strand_id
1 'polypeptide(L)'
;MAAARIGELRGHVGETVTVSGWVVTTRSSGKIAFVVLRDGTGYVQGVLSRKEVSDDTWAAFGALTQETSVAMTGTVRDDPRSPGGVELSVAGLALLGPSPDYPISPKEHGTTFLFEHRHLWLRTRGQAAIARVRHEVEQAIRDYFYQEGFTLVDTPILTGAIGEEAGNLFATDYFDLGKAYLAQTGQLYVEAAAAALGKVYCFGPTFRAEKSKTRRHLTEFWMVEPEVAFNDSDANMRLQESFVSYIVARVLERRKEELRELERDTAPLERVQAPFPRISYTDAVSRLSQLGSDIKWGDDLGGDDETLLAKEFDRPVFVFNYPKQVKAFYMKENPADPRTVLNNDCLAPEGYGEIIGGSQREDDYDRLLARIHQQGLDPEAYRWYLDLRKYGTFVHSGFGLGIERTVAWILGIPHIREAIAFPRQIHRLYP
;
A
#
# COMPACT_ATOMS: atom_id res chain seq x y z
N MET A 1 22.01 2.46 -34.27
CA MET A 1 21.53 1.27 -33.55
C MET A 1 20.35 1.71 -32.72
N ALA A 2 19.28 0.91 -32.68
CA ALA A 2 18.09 1.26 -31.92
C ALA A 2 18.37 1.11 -30.43
N ALA A 3 17.91 2.06 -29.61
CA ALA A 3 17.83 1.89 -28.14
C ALA A 3 16.63 1.03 -27.80
N ALA A 4 16.83 0.02 -26.95
CA ALA A 4 15.76 -0.88 -26.51
C ALA A 4 15.72 -0.98 -24.98
N ARG A 5 14.55 -1.29 -24.43
CA ARG A 5 14.39 -1.63 -23.02
C ARG A 5 14.53 -3.13 -22.83
N ILE A 6 15.03 -3.55 -21.68
CA ILE A 6 15.24 -4.98 -21.38
C ILE A 6 13.94 -5.78 -21.50
N GLY A 7 12.83 -5.25 -21.01
CA GLY A 7 11.52 -5.91 -21.09
C GLY A 7 10.98 -6.12 -22.52
N GLU A 8 11.54 -5.43 -23.51
CA GLU A 8 11.12 -5.49 -24.92
C GLU A 8 12.01 -6.43 -25.77
N LEU A 9 13.14 -6.91 -25.21
CA LEU A 9 14.18 -7.62 -25.96
C LEU A 9 13.70 -8.89 -26.68
N ARG A 10 12.68 -9.56 -26.18
CA ARG A 10 12.09 -10.72 -26.89
C ARG A 10 11.58 -10.35 -28.29
N GLY A 11 11.13 -9.12 -28.50
CA GLY A 11 10.70 -8.62 -29.81
C GLY A 11 11.86 -8.30 -30.76
N HIS A 12 13.11 -8.29 -30.26
CA HIS A 12 14.30 -7.92 -30.99
C HIS A 12 15.28 -9.07 -31.26
N VAL A 13 14.81 -10.33 -31.13
CA VAL A 13 15.70 -11.49 -31.36
C VAL A 13 16.28 -11.47 -32.78
N GLY A 14 17.61 -11.59 -32.90
CA GLY A 14 18.37 -11.47 -34.12
C GLY A 14 18.81 -10.05 -34.47
N GLU A 15 18.31 -9.03 -33.81
CA GLU A 15 18.68 -7.63 -34.02
C GLU A 15 19.85 -7.21 -33.12
N THR A 16 20.58 -6.20 -33.56
CA THR A 16 21.62 -5.53 -32.76
C THR A 16 21.03 -4.27 -32.14
N VAL A 17 20.95 -4.25 -30.80
CA VAL A 17 20.38 -3.17 -30.00
C VAL A 17 21.37 -2.65 -28.97
N THR A 18 21.11 -1.44 -28.45
CA THR A 18 21.81 -0.89 -27.28
C THR A 18 20.85 -0.82 -26.10
N VAL A 19 21.25 -1.41 -24.98
CA VAL A 19 20.53 -1.36 -23.69
C VAL A 19 21.35 -0.55 -22.69
N SER A 20 20.74 0.42 -22.04
CA SER A 20 21.35 1.15 -20.92
C SER A 20 20.79 0.66 -19.61
N GLY A 21 21.64 0.52 -18.60
CA GLY A 21 21.19 0.02 -17.29
C GLY A 21 22.32 -0.03 -16.27
N TRP A 22 22.04 -0.67 -15.16
CA TRP A 22 22.97 -0.83 -14.04
C TRP A 22 23.41 -2.29 -13.91
N VAL A 23 24.71 -2.46 -13.67
CA VAL A 23 25.32 -3.78 -13.45
C VAL A 23 24.85 -4.37 -12.14
N VAL A 24 24.20 -5.53 -12.20
CA VAL A 24 23.79 -6.30 -11.03
C VAL A 24 24.92 -7.20 -10.55
N THR A 25 25.51 -7.94 -11.48
CA THR A 25 26.64 -8.84 -11.18
C THR A 25 27.47 -9.09 -12.44
N THR A 26 28.72 -9.43 -12.24
CA THR A 26 29.66 -9.86 -13.27
C THR A 26 30.29 -11.18 -12.91
N ARG A 27 30.63 -11.99 -13.90
CA ARG A 27 31.42 -13.20 -13.74
C ARG A 27 32.28 -13.43 -14.98
N SER A 28 33.42 -14.08 -14.84
CA SER A 28 34.24 -14.47 -15.99
C SER A 28 34.72 -15.90 -15.83
N SER A 29 34.89 -16.61 -16.95
CA SER A 29 35.46 -17.93 -17.03
C SER A 29 36.34 -18.01 -18.27
N GLY A 30 37.66 -17.91 -18.07
CA GLY A 30 38.66 -17.89 -19.13
C GLY A 30 38.47 -16.72 -20.08
N LYS A 31 38.05 -17.01 -21.34
CA LYS A 31 37.86 -16.02 -22.40
C LYS A 31 36.42 -15.57 -22.59
N ILE A 32 35.51 -15.96 -21.69
CA ILE A 32 34.12 -15.58 -21.73
C ILE A 32 33.78 -14.82 -20.43
N ALA A 33 33.09 -13.71 -20.59
CA ALA A 33 32.62 -12.89 -19.49
C ALA A 33 31.11 -12.70 -19.58
N PHE A 34 30.47 -12.56 -18.42
CA PHE A 34 29.04 -12.37 -18.28
C PHE A 34 28.77 -11.14 -17.44
N VAL A 35 27.82 -10.33 -17.87
CA VAL A 35 27.32 -9.18 -17.13
C VAL A 35 25.80 -9.24 -17.09
N VAL A 36 25.22 -9.13 -15.90
CA VAL A 36 23.77 -9.01 -15.74
C VAL A 36 23.43 -7.55 -15.53
N LEU A 37 22.59 -7.01 -16.39
CA LEU A 37 22.06 -5.65 -16.29
C LEU A 37 20.59 -5.64 -15.87
N ARG A 38 20.19 -4.56 -15.25
CA ARG A 38 18.79 -4.16 -15.05
C ARG A 38 18.57 -2.73 -15.52
N ASP A 39 17.37 -2.43 -16.04
CA ASP A 39 16.99 -1.08 -16.49
C ASP A 39 15.64 -0.59 -15.87
N GLY A 40 15.12 -1.34 -14.90
CA GLY A 40 13.80 -1.08 -14.32
C GLY A 40 12.65 -1.81 -15.03
N THR A 41 12.81 -2.27 -16.27
CA THR A 41 11.81 -3.09 -16.99
C THR A 41 12.10 -4.58 -16.90
N GLY A 42 13.34 -4.97 -16.60
CA GLY A 42 13.74 -6.37 -16.50
C GLY A 42 15.24 -6.54 -16.21
N TYR A 43 15.66 -7.78 -16.41
CA TYR A 43 17.06 -8.22 -16.28
C TYR A 43 17.49 -8.92 -17.55
N VAL A 44 18.71 -8.67 -18.00
CA VAL A 44 19.31 -9.36 -19.15
C VAL A 44 20.75 -9.74 -18.88
N GLN A 45 21.16 -10.93 -19.34
CA GLN A 45 22.56 -11.34 -19.36
C GLN A 45 23.22 -10.91 -20.65
N GLY A 46 24.34 -10.19 -20.55
CA GLY A 46 25.25 -9.95 -21.68
C GLY A 46 26.41 -10.96 -21.63
N VAL A 47 26.74 -11.54 -22.77
CA VAL A 47 27.87 -12.49 -22.96
C VAL A 47 28.92 -11.84 -23.81
N LEU A 48 30.12 -11.68 -23.25
CA LEU A 48 31.31 -11.15 -23.95
C LEU A 48 32.29 -12.28 -24.26
N SER A 49 32.65 -12.44 -25.52
CA SER A 49 33.74 -13.33 -25.93
C SER A 49 34.99 -12.49 -26.19
N ARG A 50 36.12 -12.79 -25.51
CA ARG A 50 37.38 -12.06 -25.67
C ARG A 50 37.88 -12.02 -27.15
N LYS A 51 37.43 -13.01 -27.94
CA LYS A 51 37.81 -13.10 -29.36
C LYS A 51 36.95 -12.22 -30.28
N GLU A 52 35.77 -11.83 -29.81
CA GLU A 52 34.76 -11.12 -30.62
C GLU A 52 34.62 -9.65 -30.26
N VAL A 53 35.15 -9.23 -29.10
CA VAL A 53 35.08 -7.84 -28.65
C VAL A 53 36.45 -7.14 -28.75
N SER A 54 36.43 -5.81 -28.87
CA SER A 54 37.65 -5.00 -28.86
C SER A 54 38.38 -5.04 -27.51
N ASP A 55 39.67 -4.67 -27.51
CA ASP A 55 40.43 -4.52 -26.27
C ASP A 55 39.80 -3.52 -25.31
N ASP A 56 39.29 -2.40 -25.85
CA ASP A 56 38.60 -1.36 -25.07
C ASP A 56 37.32 -1.91 -24.40
N THR A 57 36.50 -2.69 -25.12
CA THR A 57 35.31 -3.32 -24.59
C THR A 57 35.63 -4.33 -23.45
N TRP A 58 36.70 -5.10 -23.67
CA TRP A 58 37.15 -6.06 -22.66
C TRP A 58 37.73 -5.35 -21.42
N ALA A 59 38.48 -4.28 -21.60
CA ALA A 59 39.00 -3.45 -20.52
C ALA A 59 37.86 -2.77 -19.75
N ALA A 60 36.82 -2.27 -20.44
CA ALA A 60 35.62 -1.70 -19.83
C ALA A 60 34.91 -2.74 -18.96
N PHE A 61 34.78 -4.00 -19.40
CA PHE A 61 34.24 -5.07 -18.56
C PHE A 61 35.06 -5.25 -17.27
N GLY A 62 36.39 -5.20 -17.34
CA GLY A 62 37.28 -5.34 -16.17
C GLY A 62 37.12 -4.23 -15.13
N ALA A 63 36.57 -3.08 -15.51
CA ALA A 63 36.31 -1.94 -14.62
C ALA A 63 34.90 -1.96 -13.99
N LEU A 64 34.05 -2.93 -14.33
CA LEU A 64 32.70 -2.99 -13.83
C LEU A 64 32.66 -3.41 -12.36
N THR A 65 31.90 -2.65 -11.59
CA THR A 65 31.50 -2.99 -10.22
C THR A 65 29.98 -3.02 -10.13
N GLN A 66 29.44 -3.54 -9.05
CA GLN A 66 27.99 -3.54 -8.79
C GLN A 66 27.44 -2.11 -8.87
N GLU A 67 26.30 -1.95 -9.54
CA GLU A 67 25.60 -0.67 -9.78
C GLU A 67 26.35 0.32 -10.70
N THR A 68 27.46 -0.05 -11.33
CA THR A 68 28.02 0.73 -12.44
C THR A 68 26.94 0.92 -13.53
N SER A 69 26.69 2.14 -13.98
CA SER A 69 25.79 2.37 -15.11
C SER A 69 26.53 2.24 -16.44
N VAL A 70 25.92 1.54 -17.39
CA VAL A 70 26.56 1.20 -18.68
C VAL A 70 25.55 1.27 -19.83
N ALA A 71 26.08 1.48 -21.04
CA ALA A 71 25.40 1.17 -22.28
C ALA A 71 26.03 -0.07 -22.92
N MET A 72 25.25 -1.12 -23.10
CA MET A 72 25.68 -2.40 -23.64
C MET A 72 25.06 -2.62 -25.01
N THR A 73 25.86 -2.77 -26.04
CA THR A 73 25.44 -3.02 -27.42
C THR A 73 25.72 -4.47 -27.80
N GLY A 74 24.73 -5.15 -28.35
CA GLY A 74 24.88 -6.55 -28.75
C GLY A 74 23.70 -7.07 -29.53
N THR A 75 23.87 -8.29 -30.09
CA THR A 75 22.81 -8.98 -30.80
C THR A 75 21.98 -9.79 -29.81
N VAL A 76 20.66 -9.61 -29.84
CA VAL A 76 19.71 -10.35 -28.99
C VAL A 76 19.63 -11.79 -29.45
N ARG A 77 19.82 -12.73 -28.54
CA ARG A 77 19.70 -14.18 -28.79
C ARG A 77 18.63 -14.81 -27.88
N ASP A 78 17.91 -15.75 -28.41
CA ASP A 78 16.99 -16.56 -27.62
C ASP A 78 17.80 -17.51 -26.70
N ASP A 79 17.59 -17.44 -25.40
CA ASP A 79 18.10 -18.37 -24.39
C ASP A 79 17.10 -18.51 -23.24
N PRO A 80 16.31 -19.59 -23.23
CA PRO A 80 15.30 -19.82 -22.16
C PRO A 80 15.86 -19.92 -20.76
N ARG A 81 17.17 -20.13 -20.59
CA ARG A 81 17.83 -20.19 -19.26
C ARG A 81 18.24 -18.81 -18.73
N SER A 82 18.32 -17.82 -19.60
CA SER A 82 18.66 -16.45 -19.23
C SER A 82 17.46 -15.68 -18.67
N PRO A 83 17.68 -14.67 -17.82
CA PRO A 83 16.61 -13.79 -17.35
C PRO A 83 15.81 -13.21 -18.51
N GLY A 84 14.49 -13.28 -18.47
CA GLY A 84 13.63 -12.81 -19.57
C GLY A 84 13.62 -13.73 -20.81
N GLY A 85 14.35 -14.88 -20.81
CA GLY A 85 14.40 -15.84 -21.89
C GLY A 85 15.23 -15.39 -23.11
N VAL A 86 16.06 -14.35 -22.94
CA VAL A 86 16.96 -13.83 -23.97
C VAL A 86 18.30 -13.40 -23.34
N GLU A 87 19.36 -13.37 -24.16
CA GLU A 87 20.65 -12.80 -23.80
C GLU A 87 21.18 -11.88 -24.89
N LEU A 88 22.15 -11.04 -24.56
CA LEU A 88 22.87 -10.21 -25.52
C LEU A 88 24.25 -10.79 -25.81
N SER A 89 24.53 -11.14 -27.08
CA SER A 89 25.89 -11.34 -27.56
C SER A 89 26.55 -9.97 -27.72
N VAL A 90 27.36 -9.59 -26.73
CA VAL A 90 27.88 -8.22 -26.60
C VAL A 90 28.98 -7.94 -27.62
N ALA A 91 28.81 -6.83 -28.35
CA ALA A 91 29.82 -6.28 -29.29
C ALA A 91 30.51 -5.04 -28.72
N GLY A 92 29.81 -4.28 -27.85
CA GLY A 92 30.33 -3.05 -27.27
C GLY A 92 29.80 -2.78 -25.88
N LEU A 93 30.62 -2.15 -25.02
CA LEU A 93 30.30 -1.79 -23.67
C LEU A 93 30.89 -0.42 -23.33
N ALA A 94 30.05 0.54 -22.98
CA ALA A 94 30.47 1.88 -22.60
C ALA A 94 30.08 2.15 -21.13
N LEU A 95 31.04 2.59 -20.30
CA LEU A 95 30.78 3.10 -18.95
C LEU A 95 30.08 4.45 -19.07
N LEU A 96 28.95 4.61 -18.35
CA LEU A 96 28.21 5.87 -18.20
C LEU A 96 28.50 6.54 -16.85
N GLY A 97 28.59 5.75 -15.79
CA GLY A 97 28.92 6.23 -14.45
C GLY A 97 29.50 5.13 -13.57
N PRO A 98 30.65 5.37 -12.92
CA PRO A 98 31.26 4.40 -12.02
C PRO A 98 30.45 4.25 -10.72
N SER A 99 30.62 3.12 -10.05
CA SER A 99 30.01 2.84 -8.76
C SER A 99 31.07 2.30 -7.78
N PRO A 100 31.87 3.18 -7.16
CA PRO A 100 32.84 2.74 -6.17
C PRO A 100 32.16 2.37 -4.86
N ASP A 101 32.62 1.30 -4.21
CA ASP A 101 32.27 0.91 -2.83
C ASP A 101 30.78 0.88 -2.54
N TYR A 102 29.96 0.31 -3.47
CA TYR A 102 28.53 0.21 -3.29
C TYR A 102 28.19 -0.56 -1.99
N PRO A 103 27.41 0.05 -1.05
CA PRO A 103 27.32 -0.47 0.31
C PRO A 103 26.50 -1.74 0.46
N ILE A 104 25.52 -1.97 -0.43
CA ILE A 104 24.64 -3.15 -0.37
C ILE A 104 25.24 -4.27 -1.21
N SER A 105 25.84 -5.24 -0.57
CA SER A 105 26.41 -6.43 -1.19
C SER A 105 25.40 -7.59 -1.23
N PRO A 106 25.69 -8.71 -1.92
CA PRO A 106 24.85 -9.92 -1.87
C PRO A 106 24.79 -10.62 -0.50
N LYS A 107 25.55 -10.17 0.50
CA LYS A 107 25.48 -10.69 1.87
C LYS A 107 24.21 -10.22 2.55
N GLU A 108 23.80 -10.95 3.58
CA GLU A 108 22.71 -10.52 4.45
C GLU A 108 23.08 -9.23 5.19
N HIS A 109 22.16 -8.29 5.21
CA HIS A 109 22.30 -7.00 5.88
C HIS A 109 21.20 -6.83 6.93
N GLY A 110 21.55 -6.27 8.08
CA GLY A 110 20.58 -5.94 9.11
C GLY A 110 19.56 -4.88 8.63
N THR A 111 18.35 -4.99 9.14
CA THR A 111 17.22 -4.13 8.73
C THR A 111 17.52 -2.64 8.93
N THR A 112 18.19 -2.26 10.03
CA THR A 112 18.56 -0.85 10.30
C THR A 112 19.45 -0.31 9.20
N PHE A 113 20.50 -1.05 8.83
CA PHE A 113 21.41 -0.68 7.74
C PHE A 113 20.68 -0.51 6.40
N LEU A 114 19.78 -1.43 6.06
CA LEU A 114 19.00 -1.35 4.82
C LEU A 114 18.10 -0.13 4.79
N PHE A 115 17.48 0.24 5.91
CA PHE A 115 16.66 1.45 5.98
C PHE A 115 17.48 2.75 6.00
N GLU A 116 18.71 2.75 6.51
CA GLU A 116 19.63 3.88 6.37
C GLU A 116 20.07 4.09 4.92
N HIS A 117 20.13 3.00 4.15
CA HIS A 117 20.43 3.00 2.72
C HIS A 117 19.18 2.78 1.85
N ARG A 118 18.00 3.21 2.31
CA ARG A 118 16.71 2.92 1.65
C ARG A 118 16.69 3.30 0.17
N HIS A 119 17.23 4.46 -0.18
CA HIS A 119 17.35 4.95 -1.56
C HIS A 119 18.19 4.05 -2.48
N LEU A 120 19.10 3.26 -1.93
CA LEU A 120 19.86 2.23 -2.64
C LEU A 120 19.18 0.86 -2.57
N TRP A 121 18.59 0.52 -1.42
CA TRP A 121 17.90 -0.74 -1.24
C TRP A 121 16.72 -0.93 -2.20
N LEU A 122 16.03 0.15 -2.58
CA LEU A 122 14.98 0.13 -3.61
C LEU A 122 15.42 -0.47 -4.94
N ARG A 123 16.72 -0.53 -5.23
CA ARG A 123 17.29 -1.11 -6.46
C ARG A 123 17.29 -2.63 -6.48
N THR A 124 17.08 -3.29 -5.32
CA THR A 124 17.04 -4.76 -5.23
C THR A 124 15.77 -5.34 -5.86
N ARG A 125 15.84 -6.60 -6.28
CA ARG A 125 14.72 -7.31 -6.93
C ARG A 125 13.48 -7.33 -6.06
N GLY A 126 13.62 -7.72 -4.78
CA GLY A 126 12.50 -7.78 -3.85
C GLY A 126 11.82 -6.44 -3.65
N GLN A 127 12.59 -5.36 -3.44
CA GLN A 127 12.01 -4.03 -3.24
C GLN A 127 11.37 -3.47 -4.52
N ALA A 128 11.96 -3.75 -5.68
CA ALA A 128 11.35 -3.41 -6.97
C ALA A 128 10.04 -4.19 -7.21
N ALA A 129 9.98 -5.46 -6.81
CA ALA A 129 8.76 -6.26 -6.88
C ALA A 129 7.65 -5.70 -5.97
N ILE A 130 7.99 -5.34 -4.71
CA ILE A 130 7.05 -4.68 -3.79
C ILE A 130 6.49 -3.39 -4.42
N ALA A 131 7.36 -2.54 -4.97
CA ALA A 131 6.94 -1.28 -5.58
C ALA A 131 6.00 -1.49 -6.78
N ARG A 132 6.24 -2.51 -7.63
CA ARG A 132 5.38 -2.83 -8.77
C ARG A 132 4.02 -3.39 -8.33
N VAL A 133 3.99 -4.22 -7.29
CA VAL A 133 2.70 -4.71 -6.74
C VAL A 133 1.94 -3.57 -6.10
N ARG A 134 2.59 -2.68 -5.34
CA ARG A 134 1.94 -1.47 -4.83
C ARG A 134 1.32 -0.64 -5.95
N HIS A 135 2.07 -0.38 -7.02
CA HIS A 135 1.56 0.34 -8.19
C HIS A 135 0.31 -0.34 -8.78
N GLU A 136 0.31 -1.68 -8.91
CA GLU A 136 -0.86 -2.41 -9.41
C GLU A 136 -2.06 -2.31 -8.47
N VAL A 137 -1.85 -2.37 -7.16
CA VAL A 137 -2.91 -2.16 -6.16
C VAL A 137 -3.52 -0.76 -6.31
N GLU A 138 -2.69 0.28 -6.40
CA GLU A 138 -3.15 1.66 -6.59
C GLU A 138 -3.88 1.87 -7.92
N GLN A 139 -3.44 1.22 -8.98
CA GLN A 139 -4.12 1.25 -10.27
C GLN A 139 -5.45 0.48 -10.24
N ALA A 140 -5.47 -0.70 -9.60
CA ALA A 140 -6.69 -1.49 -9.42
C ALA A 140 -7.77 -0.72 -8.66
N ILE A 141 -7.38 0.01 -7.60
CA ILE A 141 -8.27 0.88 -6.84
C ILE A 141 -8.92 1.94 -7.73
N ARG A 142 -8.12 2.65 -8.53
CA ARG A 142 -8.62 3.71 -9.42
C ARG A 142 -9.54 3.17 -10.51
N ASP A 143 -9.17 2.05 -11.13
CA ASP A 143 -9.95 1.40 -12.18
C ASP A 143 -11.29 0.88 -11.62
N TYR A 144 -11.28 0.28 -10.42
CA TYR A 144 -12.50 -0.19 -9.77
C TYR A 144 -13.48 0.94 -9.54
N PHE A 145 -13.07 2.02 -8.88
CA PHE A 145 -13.94 3.13 -8.59
C PHE A 145 -14.42 3.86 -9.85
N TYR A 146 -13.56 3.99 -10.86
CA TYR A 146 -13.97 4.54 -12.15
C TYR A 146 -15.06 3.69 -12.83
N GLN A 147 -14.89 2.36 -12.85
CA GLN A 147 -15.88 1.43 -13.43
C GLN A 147 -17.21 1.43 -12.66
N GLU A 148 -17.16 1.58 -11.34
CA GLU A 148 -18.34 1.65 -10.47
C GLU A 148 -19.01 3.04 -10.47
N GLY A 149 -18.51 3.98 -11.25
CA GLY A 149 -19.09 5.32 -11.42
C GLY A 149 -18.81 6.28 -10.27
N PHE A 150 -17.72 6.11 -9.55
CA PHE A 150 -17.26 7.03 -8.52
C PHE A 150 -16.50 8.22 -9.12
N THR A 151 -16.63 9.37 -8.49
CA THR A 151 -15.84 10.57 -8.79
C THR A 151 -14.71 10.71 -7.79
N LEU A 152 -13.46 10.85 -8.28
CA LEU A 152 -12.32 11.21 -7.42
C LEU A 152 -12.46 12.68 -6.99
N VAL A 153 -12.28 12.91 -5.69
CA VAL A 153 -12.26 14.24 -5.08
C VAL A 153 -10.97 14.41 -4.27
N ASP A 154 -10.18 15.42 -4.59
CA ASP A 154 -8.98 15.74 -3.83
C ASP A 154 -9.38 16.51 -2.56
N THR A 155 -9.05 15.96 -1.41
CA THR A 155 -9.33 16.55 -0.10
C THR A 155 -8.13 17.33 0.42
N PRO A 156 -8.32 18.38 1.25
CA PRO A 156 -7.21 19.16 1.79
C PRO A 156 -6.34 18.33 2.71
N ILE A 157 -5.01 18.48 2.56
CA ILE A 157 -4.01 17.90 3.48
C ILE A 157 -3.88 18.77 4.73
N LEU A 158 -3.99 20.10 4.60
CA LEU A 158 -4.02 21.02 5.74
C LEU A 158 -5.47 21.26 6.15
N THR A 159 -5.80 20.99 7.39
CA THR A 159 -7.17 21.10 7.92
C THR A 159 -7.20 21.79 9.27
N GLY A 160 -8.31 22.46 9.55
CA GLY A 160 -8.64 22.98 10.90
C GLY A 160 -9.49 22.01 11.73
N ALA A 161 -9.99 20.92 11.11
CA ALA A 161 -10.87 19.95 11.75
C ALA A 161 -10.13 18.63 12.05
N ILE A 162 -10.46 18.01 13.17
CA ILE A 162 -9.92 16.74 13.62
C ILE A 162 -10.86 15.64 13.13
N GLY A 163 -10.33 14.68 12.33
CA GLY A 163 -11.14 13.59 11.77
C GLY A 163 -11.24 12.37 12.66
N GLU A 164 -10.18 12.08 13.42
CA GLU A 164 -10.05 10.86 14.23
C GLU A 164 -9.77 11.20 15.71
N GLU A 165 -8.52 11.27 16.11
CA GLU A 165 -8.11 11.49 17.50
C GLU A 165 -7.39 12.82 17.72
N ALA A 166 -7.88 13.62 18.67
CA ALA A 166 -7.31 14.93 19.02
C ALA A 166 -5.86 14.85 19.54
N GLY A 167 -5.44 13.74 20.11
CA GLY A 167 -4.08 13.55 20.68
C GLY A 167 -2.99 13.24 19.68
N ASN A 168 -3.33 12.87 18.42
CA ASN A 168 -2.42 12.29 17.45
C ASN A 168 -2.25 13.15 16.19
N LEU A 169 -2.04 14.47 16.37
CA LEU A 169 -1.97 15.45 15.29
C LEU A 169 -0.56 15.99 15.07
N PHE A 170 -0.16 16.12 13.80
CA PHE A 170 0.95 16.98 13.40
C PHE A 170 0.42 18.39 13.13
N ALA A 171 0.85 19.37 13.93
CA ALA A 171 0.41 20.75 13.83
C ALA A 171 1.46 21.63 13.15
N THR A 172 1.02 22.63 12.40
CA THR A 172 1.84 23.70 11.84
C THR A 172 1.18 25.06 12.05
N ASP A 173 1.97 26.13 12.01
CA ASP A 173 1.42 27.49 11.97
C ASP A 173 0.84 27.79 10.58
N TYR A 174 -0.35 28.39 10.54
CA TYR A 174 -1.03 28.70 9.29
C TYR A 174 -1.35 30.20 9.22
N PHE A 175 -0.35 30.97 8.85
CA PHE A 175 -0.41 32.43 8.78
C PHE A 175 -1.02 33.04 10.05
N ASP A 176 -1.87 34.06 9.92
CA ASP A 176 -2.57 34.72 11.02
C ASP A 176 -3.83 33.98 11.49
N LEU A 177 -4.13 32.81 10.89
CA LEU A 177 -5.31 31.98 11.23
C LEU A 177 -5.04 30.96 12.34
N GLY A 178 -3.82 30.92 12.90
CA GLY A 178 -3.47 30.04 14.00
C GLY A 178 -2.88 28.70 13.56
N LYS A 179 -3.38 27.61 14.10
CA LYS A 179 -2.87 26.26 13.80
C LYS A 179 -3.68 25.56 12.72
N ALA A 180 -2.97 24.95 11.78
CA ALA A 180 -3.49 23.92 10.91
C ALA A 180 -2.86 22.56 11.27
N TYR A 181 -3.52 21.48 10.89
CA TYR A 181 -3.09 20.12 11.14
C TYR A 181 -2.94 19.37 9.83
N LEU A 182 -1.99 18.41 9.77
CA LEU A 182 -1.94 17.44 8.70
C LEU A 182 -3.10 16.46 8.87
N ALA A 183 -3.87 16.25 7.79
CA ALA A 183 -5.11 15.48 7.83
C ALA A 183 -4.89 14.01 8.23
N GLN A 184 -5.67 13.52 9.17
CA GLN A 184 -5.70 12.10 9.57
C GLN A 184 -6.57 11.26 8.63
N THR A 185 -7.48 11.90 7.87
CA THR A 185 -8.44 11.31 6.94
C THR A 185 -9.00 12.41 6.03
N GLY A 186 -9.44 12.05 4.84
CA GLY A 186 -10.21 12.91 3.94
C GLY A 186 -11.73 12.76 4.11
N GLN A 187 -12.18 11.83 4.99
CA GLN A 187 -13.57 11.41 5.10
C GLN A 187 -14.57 12.56 5.27
N LEU A 188 -14.33 13.48 6.19
CA LEU A 188 -15.30 14.56 6.48
C LEU A 188 -15.60 15.41 5.23
N TYR A 189 -14.60 15.59 4.35
CA TYR A 189 -14.74 16.35 3.11
C TYR A 189 -15.43 15.54 2.01
N VAL A 190 -15.16 14.22 1.92
CA VAL A 190 -15.85 13.39 0.93
C VAL A 190 -17.33 13.16 1.28
N GLU A 191 -17.73 13.23 2.55
CA GLU A 191 -19.14 13.24 2.94
C GLU A 191 -19.87 14.46 2.34
N ALA A 192 -19.27 15.63 2.37
CA ALA A 192 -19.81 16.81 1.72
C ALA A 192 -19.87 16.66 0.20
N ALA A 193 -18.85 16.07 -0.41
CA ALA A 193 -18.82 15.80 -1.84
C ALA A 193 -19.84 14.73 -2.25
N ALA A 194 -20.14 13.74 -1.41
CA ALA A 194 -21.15 12.72 -1.66
C ALA A 194 -22.56 13.33 -1.74
N ALA A 195 -22.85 14.37 -0.96
CA ALA A 195 -24.11 15.11 -1.08
C ALA A 195 -24.29 15.80 -2.44
N ALA A 196 -23.19 16.10 -3.15
CA ALA A 196 -23.22 16.73 -4.46
C ALA A 196 -23.14 15.74 -5.62
N LEU A 197 -22.36 14.65 -5.48
CA LEU A 197 -21.95 13.77 -6.58
C LEU A 197 -22.41 12.31 -6.40
N GLY A 198 -22.97 11.95 -5.25
CA GLY A 198 -23.53 10.62 -4.95
C GLY A 198 -22.50 9.57 -4.56
N LYS A 199 -21.61 9.19 -5.48
CA LYS A 199 -20.52 8.25 -5.24
C LYS A 199 -19.18 8.95 -5.43
N VAL A 200 -18.40 9.06 -4.38
CA VAL A 200 -17.12 9.77 -4.40
C VAL A 200 -16.05 8.97 -3.67
N TYR A 201 -14.79 9.27 -3.94
CA TYR A 201 -13.68 8.80 -3.12
C TYR A 201 -12.52 9.81 -3.14
N CYS A 202 -11.75 9.85 -2.07
CA CYS A 202 -10.43 10.47 -2.09
C CYS A 202 -9.33 9.39 -2.03
N PHE A 203 -8.14 9.75 -2.49
CA PHE A 203 -6.99 8.87 -2.48
C PHE A 203 -5.72 9.70 -2.26
N GLY A 204 -5.19 9.67 -1.06
CA GLY A 204 -4.10 10.54 -0.69
C GLY A 204 -3.36 10.15 0.59
N PRO A 205 -2.34 10.93 0.95
CA PRO A 205 -1.59 10.74 2.18
C PRO A 205 -2.42 11.13 3.40
N THR A 206 -2.25 10.39 4.48
CA THR A 206 -2.81 10.65 5.80
C THR A 206 -1.71 10.62 6.86
N PHE A 207 -1.91 11.34 7.95
CA PHE A 207 -0.87 11.61 8.95
C PHE A 207 -1.40 11.35 10.34
N ARG A 208 -0.75 10.47 11.10
CA ARG A 208 -1.09 10.20 12.50
C ARG A 208 0.16 10.27 13.36
N ALA A 209 0.17 11.18 14.34
CA ALA A 209 1.30 11.38 15.25
C ALA A 209 1.35 10.36 16.39
N GLU A 210 0.85 9.15 16.14
CA GLU A 210 0.84 8.07 17.11
C GLU A 210 2.25 7.59 17.46
N LYS A 211 2.52 7.48 18.76
CA LYS A 211 3.80 6.96 19.27
C LYS A 211 3.82 5.42 19.30
N SER A 212 3.24 4.79 18.29
CA SER A 212 3.19 3.34 18.16
C SER A 212 4.50 2.76 17.59
N LYS A 213 5.00 1.68 18.21
CA LYS A 213 6.18 0.95 17.76
C LYS A 213 5.84 -0.38 17.08
N THR A 214 4.59 -0.60 16.74
CA THR A 214 4.15 -1.85 16.13
C THR A 214 4.59 -1.98 14.68
N ARG A 215 4.54 -3.18 14.14
CA ARG A 215 4.82 -3.46 12.73
C ARG A 215 3.73 -2.97 11.76
N ARG A 216 2.62 -2.44 12.27
CA ARG A 216 1.42 -2.03 11.51
C ARG A 216 1.19 -0.53 11.48
N HIS A 217 2.12 0.30 12.03
CA HIS A 217 1.95 1.74 12.10
C HIS A 217 3.07 2.50 11.38
N LEU A 218 2.65 3.50 10.63
CA LEU A 218 3.46 4.55 10.05
C LEU A 218 2.87 5.89 10.48
N THR A 219 3.67 6.93 10.53
CA THR A 219 3.19 8.30 10.85
C THR A 219 2.68 9.04 9.62
N GLU A 220 3.06 8.58 8.42
CA GLU A 220 2.56 9.00 7.12
C GLU A 220 2.29 7.75 6.30
N PHE A 221 1.09 7.62 5.77
CA PHE A 221 0.64 6.47 4.97
C PHE A 221 -0.46 6.91 4.00
N TRP A 222 -0.85 6.05 3.08
CA TRP A 222 -1.85 6.36 2.08
C TRP A 222 -3.15 5.65 2.34
N MET A 223 -4.25 6.37 2.16
CA MET A 223 -5.59 5.81 2.24
C MET A 223 -6.39 6.08 0.96
N VAL A 224 -7.28 5.17 0.66
CA VAL A 224 -8.43 5.41 -0.22
C VAL A 224 -9.69 5.38 0.61
N GLU A 225 -10.53 6.41 0.47
CA GLU A 225 -11.69 6.63 1.32
C GLU A 225 -12.92 6.96 0.45
N PRO A 226 -13.69 5.94 0.04
CA PRO A 226 -14.96 6.15 -0.66
C PRO A 226 -16.07 6.52 0.30
N GLU A 227 -17.05 7.30 -0.23
CA GLU A 227 -18.28 7.68 0.46
C GLU A 227 -19.45 7.61 -0.52
N VAL A 228 -20.57 7.01 -0.11
CA VAL A 228 -21.71 6.73 -0.99
C VAL A 228 -23.00 7.24 -0.36
N ALA A 229 -23.70 8.11 -1.07
CA ALA A 229 -25.01 8.62 -0.68
C ALA A 229 -26.08 7.52 -0.83
N PHE A 230 -27.07 7.51 0.07
CA PHE A 230 -28.17 6.56 0.13
C PHE A 230 -27.73 5.10 0.25
N ASN A 231 -26.61 4.87 0.97
CA ASN A 231 -25.99 3.58 1.19
C ASN A 231 -25.93 3.29 2.69
N ASP A 232 -26.49 2.16 3.11
CA ASP A 232 -26.47 1.72 4.51
C ASP A 232 -25.22 0.91 4.87
N SER A 233 -25.10 0.52 6.13
CA SER A 233 -23.97 -0.26 6.65
C SER A 233 -23.80 -1.62 5.94
N ASP A 234 -24.90 -2.29 5.60
CA ASP A 234 -24.84 -3.59 4.95
C ASP A 234 -24.40 -3.49 3.48
N ALA A 235 -24.92 -2.48 2.78
CA ALA A 235 -24.47 -2.17 1.41
C ALA A 235 -23.01 -1.72 1.37
N ASN A 236 -22.55 -1.00 2.41
CA ASN A 236 -21.15 -0.62 2.57
C ASN A 236 -20.23 -1.85 2.70
N MET A 237 -20.60 -2.86 3.50
CA MET A 237 -19.84 -4.11 3.59
C MET A 237 -19.81 -4.86 2.25
N ARG A 238 -20.92 -4.91 1.50
CA ARG A 238 -20.94 -5.52 0.15
C ARG A 238 -20.01 -4.80 -0.84
N LEU A 239 -19.93 -3.49 -0.77
CA LEU A 239 -19.00 -2.71 -1.58
C LEU A 239 -17.55 -3.05 -1.23
N GLN A 240 -17.22 -3.16 0.06
CA GLN A 240 -15.89 -3.54 0.54
C GLN A 240 -15.49 -4.95 0.07
N GLU A 241 -16.42 -5.92 0.15
CA GLU A 241 -16.21 -7.31 -0.33
C GLU A 241 -15.81 -7.33 -1.82
N SER A 242 -16.60 -6.65 -2.66
CA SER A 242 -16.36 -6.55 -4.09
C SER A 242 -15.04 -5.86 -4.39
N PHE A 243 -14.76 -4.76 -3.71
CA PHE A 243 -13.55 -3.94 -3.87
C PHE A 243 -12.27 -4.71 -3.53
N VAL A 244 -12.22 -5.35 -2.36
CA VAL A 244 -11.05 -6.14 -1.92
C VAL A 244 -10.83 -7.34 -2.83
N SER A 245 -11.90 -8.05 -3.21
CA SER A 245 -11.83 -9.19 -4.14
C SER A 245 -11.28 -8.77 -5.50
N TYR A 246 -11.69 -7.62 -6.02
CA TYR A 246 -11.19 -7.08 -7.29
C TYR A 246 -9.69 -6.77 -7.24
N ILE A 247 -9.23 -6.09 -6.18
CA ILE A 247 -7.80 -5.75 -6.02
C ILE A 247 -6.95 -7.02 -6.00
N VAL A 248 -7.32 -8.00 -5.18
CA VAL A 248 -6.57 -9.24 -5.01
C VAL A 248 -6.54 -10.04 -6.32
N ALA A 249 -7.68 -10.20 -6.99
CA ALA A 249 -7.77 -10.90 -8.27
C ALA A 249 -6.86 -10.25 -9.33
N ARG A 250 -6.84 -8.91 -9.39
CA ARG A 250 -6.00 -8.16 -10.32
C ARG A 250 -4.52 -8.34 -10.08
N VAL A 251 -4.08 -8.36 -8.82
CA VAL A 251 -2.68 -8.62 -8.47
C VAL A 251 -2.30 -10.06 -8.84
N LEU A 252 -3.13 -11.04 -8.52
CA LEU A 252 -2.92 -12.45 -8.90
C LEU A 252 -2.81 -12.64 -10.41
N GLU A 253 -3.59 -11.91 -11.19
CA GLU A 253 -3.55 -11.96 -12.66
C GLU A 253 -2.26 -11.34 -13.22
N ARG A 254 -1.90 -10.13 -12.77
CA ARG A 254 -0.93 -9.27 -13.45
C ARG A 254 0.47 -9.25 -12.84
N ARG A 255 0.64 -9.71 -11.59
CA ARG A 255 1.90 -9.61 -10.82
C ARG A 255 2.44 -10.98 -10.38
N LYS A 256 2.21 -12.00 -11.19
CA LYS A 256 2.67 -13.38 -10.92
C LYS A 256 4.19 -13.49 -10.77
N GLU A 257 4.94 -12.71 -11.55
CA GLU A 257 6.40 -12.73 -11.51
C GLU A 257 6.92 -12.07 -10.22
N GLU A 258 6.33 -10.95 -9.82
CA GLU A 258 6.67 -10.25 -8.59
C GLU A 258 6.30 -11.09 -7.35
N LEU A 259 5.14 -11.74 -7.35
CA LEU A 259 4.75 -12.65 -6.26
C LEU A 259 5.70 -13.84 -6.15
N ARG A 260 6.17 -14.40 -7.27
CA ARG A 260 7.17 -15.48 -7.31
C ARG A 260 8.54 -14.98 -6.83
N GLU A 261 8.97 -13.79 -7.23
CA GLU A 261 10.23 -13.19 -6.77
C GLU A 261 10.26 -13.00 -5.25
N LEU A 262 9.10 -12.73 -4.65
CA LEU A 262 8.91 -12.56 -3.20
C LEU A 262 8.57 -13.89 -2.49
N GLU A 263 8.60 -15.02 -3.20
CA GLU A 263 8.25 -16.35 -2.66
C GLU A 263 6.87 -16.37 -1.96
N ARG A 264 5.93 -15.53 -2.43
CA ARG A 264 4.58 -15.43 -1.85
C ARG A 264 3.75 -16.66 -2.18
N ASP A 265 3.29 -17.38 -1.17
CA ASP A 265 2.25 -18.40 -1.33
C ASP A 265 0.92 -17.70 -1.72
N THR A 266 0.44 -17.96 -2.95
CA THR A 266 -0.77 -17.34 -3.47
C THR A 266 -2.06 -18.06 -3.07
N ALA A 267 -2.00 -19.29 -2.54
CA ALA A 267 -3.18 -20.07 -2.21
C ALA A 267 -4.14 -19.37 -1.22
N PRO A 268 -3.68 -18.62 -0.18
CA PRO A 268 -4.58 -17.81 0.65
C PRO A 268 -5.28 -16.70 -0.12
N LEU A 269 -4.59 -16.06 -1.08
CA LEU A 269 -5.14 -14.97 -1.89
C LEU A 269 -6.20 -15.45 -2.88
N GLU A 270 -6.07 -16.65 -3.43
CA GLU A 270 -7.02 -17.25 -4.36
C GLU A 270 -8.39 -17.53 -3.70
N ARG A 271 -8.45 -17.62 -2.38
CA ARG A 271 -9.68 -17.76 -1.59
C ARG A 271 -10.39 -16.44 -1.30
N VAL A 272 -9.80 -15.30 -1.64
CA VAL A 272 -10.38 -13.97 -1.38
C VAL A 272 -11.48 -13.66 -2.39
N GLN A 273 -12.67 -14.18 -2.10
CA GLN A 273 -13.88 -14.02 -2.90
C GLN A 273 -15.07 -13.73 -2.01
N ALA A 274 -15.95 -12.81 -2.46
CA ALA A 274 -17.20 -12.54 -1.76
C ALA A 274 -18.15 -13.77 -1.75
N PRO A 275 -19.01 -13.94 -0.73
CA PRO A 275 -19.13 -13.07 0.44
C PRO A 275 -18.06 -13.37 1.49
N PHE A 276 -17.68 -12.33 2.26
CA PHE A 276 -16.80 -12.49 3.41
C PHE A 276 -17.59 -12.90 4.66
N PRO A 277 -16.98 -13.70 5.56
CA PRO A 277 -17.55 -13.98 6.87
C PRO A 277 -17.83 -12.69 7.64
N ARG A 278 -18.89 -12.69 8.46
CA ARG A 278 -19.29 -11.57 9.32
C ARG A 278 -19.48 -12.06 10.73
N ILE A 279 -18.89 -11.40 11.71
CA ILE A 279 -19.02 -11.68 13.14
C ILE A 279 -19.33 -10.39 13.88
N SER A 280 -20.32 -10.40 14.77
CA SER A 280 -20.58 -9.23 15.61
C SER A 280 -19.41 -9.01 16.58
N TYR A 281 -19.17 -7.75 16.98
CA TYR A 281 -18.16 -7.45 18.00
C TYR A 281 -18.40 -8.26 19.30
N THR A 282 -19.65 -8.42 19.71
CA THR A 282 -20.01 -9.21 20.90
C THR A 282 -19.58 -10.67 20.76
N ASP A 283 -19.84 -11.29 19.61
CA ASP A 283 -19.43 -12.67 19.35
C ASP A 283 -17.91 -12.78 19.17
N ALA A 284 -17.28 -11.76 18.57
CA ALA A 284 -15.82 -11.68 18.44
C ALA A 284 -15.12 -11.64 19.81
N VAL A 285 -15.59 -10.82 20.74
CA VAL A 285 -15.07 -10.79 22.12
C VAL A 285 -15.25 -12.15 22.81
N SER A 286 -16.42 -12.79 22.65
CA SER A 286 -16.66 -14.12 23.20
C SER A 286 -15.70 -15.15 22.62
N ARG A 287 -15.44 -15.09 21.30
CA ARG A 287 -14.50 -15.97 20.62
C ARG A 287 -13.05 -15.74 21.04
N LEU A 288 -12.65 -14.47 21.15
CA LEU A 288 -11.31 -14.08 21.61
C LEU A 288 -11.03 -14.56 23.04
N SER A 289 -12.02 -14.45 23.95
CA SER A 289 -11.89 -14.99 25.30
C SER A 289 -11.67 -16.51 25.32
N GLN A 290 -12.33 -17.25 24.41
CA GLN A 290 -12.09 -18.69 24.26
C GLN A 290 -10.70 -19.02 23.71
N LEU A 291 -10.13 -18.11 22.93
CA LEU A 291 -8.77 -18.20 22.37
C LEU A 291 -7.69 -17.71 23.34
N GLY A 292 -8.08 -17.27 24.56
CA GLY A 292 -7.16 -16.88 25.63
C GLY A 292 -6.82 -15.39 25.67
N SER A 293 -7.57 -14.52 24.98
CA SER A 293 -7.45 -13.08 25.14
C SER A 293 -8.14 -12.60 26.42
N ASP A 294 -7.56 -11.58 27.05
CA ASP A 294 -8.12 -10.92 28.26
C ASP A 294 -9.12 -9.78 27.91
N ILE A 295 -9.47 -9.61 26.63
CA ILE A 295 -10.38 -8.56 26.16
C ILE A 295 -11.74 -8.64 26.82
N LYS A 296 -12.30 -7.49 27.16
CA LYS A 296 -13.65 -7.37 27.74
C LYS A 296 -14.57 -6.61 26.79
N TRP A 297 -15.87 -6.89 26.92
CA TRP A 297 -16.84 -6.12 26.15
C TRP A 297 -16.76 -4.64 26.51
N GLY A 298 -16.56 -3.80 25.51
CA GLY A 298 -16.35 -2.36 25.70
C GLY A 298 -14.93 -1.90 25.41
N ASP A 299 -13.96 -2.82 25.30
CA ASP A 299 -12.59 -2.51 24.87
C ASP A 299 -12.50 -2.42 23.34
N ASP A 300 -11.55 -1.70 22.79
CA ASP A 300 -11.26 -1.79 21.36
C ASP A 300 -10.42 -3.04 21.07
N LEU A 301 -10.55 -3.60 19.85
CA LEU A 301 -9.70 -4.72 19.43
C LEU A 301 -8.27 -4.23 19.26
N GLY A 302 -7.36 -4.76 20.05
CA GLY A 302 -5.94 -4.53 19.87
C GLY A 302 -5.36 -5.33 18.69
N GLY A 303 -4.18 -4.94 18.20
CA GLY A 303 -3.55 -5.64 17.08
C GLY A 303 -3.26 -7.12 17.32
N ASP A 304 -3.12 -7.55 18.58
CA ASP A 304 -2.97 -8.97 18.97
C ASP A 304 -4.29 -9.70 18.88
N ASP A 305 -5.40 -9.06 19.31
CA ASP A 305 -6.76 -9.61 19.20
C ASP A 305 -7.18 -9.74 17.74
N GLU A 306 -6.96 -8.72 16.93
CA GLU A 306 -7.18 -8.80 15.47
C GLU A 306 -6.40 -9.94 14.85
N THR A 307 -5.12 -10.10 15.23
CA THR A 307 -4.25 -11.19 14.73
C THR A 307 -4.82 -12.56 15.13
N LEU A 308 -5.26 -12.69 16.36
CA LEU A 308 -5.79 -13.94 16.89
C LEU A 308 -7.10 -14.31 16.20
N LEU A 309 -8.02 -13.34 16.08
CA LEU A 309 -9.31 -13.55 15.42
C LEU A 309 -9.16 -13.81 13.92
N ALA A 310 -8.33 -13.05 13.21
CA ALA A 310 -8.16 -13.18 11.77
C ALA A 310 -7.59 -14.55 11.34
N LYS A 311 -6.84 -15.23 12.22
CA LYS A 311 -6.33 -16.59 11.95
C LYS A 311 -7.41 -17.68 11.95
N GLU A 312 -8.60 -17.40 12.49
CA GLU A 312 -9.73 -18.33 12.47
C GLU A 312 -10.43 -18.41 11.11
N PHE A 313 -10.07 -17.50 10.19
CA PHE A 313 -10.72 -17.39 8.89
C PHE A 313 -9.71 -17.55 7.74
N ASP A 314 -10.15 -18.17 6.66
CA ASP A 314 -9.34 -18.42 5.45
C ASP A 314 -9.40 -17.28 4.42
N ARG A 315 -10.19 -16.25 4.69
CA ARG A 315 -10.41 -15.04 3.87
C ARG A 315 -10.72 -13.85 4.76
N PRO A 316 -10.78 -12.62 4.24
CA PRO A 316 -11.12 -11.45 5.06
C PRO A 316 -12.44 -11.63 5.79
N VAL A 317 -12.52 -11.15 7.04
CA VAL A 317 -13.69 -11.23 7.90
C VAL A 317 -14.09 -9.84 8.38
N PHE A 318 -15.39 -9.56 8.40
CA PHE A 318 -15.92 -8.36 9.03
C PHE A 318 -16.21 -8.59 10.50
N VAL A 319 -15.70 -7.71 11.36
CA VAL A 319 -16.17 -7.51 12.72
C VAL A 319 -17.02 -6.25 12.71
N PHE A 320 -18.27 -6.33 13.18
CA PHE A 320 -19.21 -5.22 13.06
C PHE A 320 -19.94 -4.92 14.36
N ASN A 321 -20.54 -3.71 14.46
CA ASN A 321 -21.26 -3.22 15.62
C ASN A 321 -20.42 -3.12 16.90
N TYR A 322 -19.33 -2.38 16.82
CA TYR A 322 -18.48 -2.08 17.97
C TYR A 322 -19.15 -1.16 18.97
N PRO A 323 -18.69 -1.17 20.26
CA PRO A 323 -19.15 -0.25 21.26
C PRO A 323 -18.91 1.21 20.86
N LYS A 324 -19.93 2.06 21.07
CA LYS A 324 -19.86 3.47 20.64
C LYS A 324 -18.79 4.31 21.34
N GLN A 325 -18.35 3.92 22.55
CA GLN A 325 -17.35 4.65 23.30
C GLN A 325 -15.93 4.53 22.73
N VAL A 326 -15.64 3.47 21.95
CA VAL A 326 -14.31 3.23 21.34
C VAL A 326 -14.27 3.59 19.86
N LYS A 327 -15.34 4.16 19.32
CA LYS A 327 -15.43 4.53 17.90
C LYS A 327 -15.72 6.03 17.72
N ALA A 328 -15.35 6.56 16.57
CA ALA A 328 -15.41 7.97 16.24
C ALA A 328 -16.83 8.58 16.32
N PHE A 329 -16.89 9.88 16.56
CA PHE A 329 -18.14 10.63 16.82
C PHE A 329 -19.14 10.59 15.66
N TYR A 330 -18.66 10.46 14.44
CA TYR A 330 -19.47 10.50 13.22
C TYR A 330 -20.18 9.20 12.87
N MET A 331 -19.88 8.11 13.58
CA MET A 331 -20.50 6.80 13.31
C MET A 331 -21.92 6.75 13.88
N LYS A 332 -22.87 6.26 13.05
CA LYS A 332 -24.28 6.17 13.41
C LYS A 332 -24.50 5.22 14.57
N GLU A 333 -25.24 5.68 15.59
CA GLU A 333 -25.70 4.81 16.68
C GLU A 333 -26.59 3.69 16.12
N ASN A 334 -26.37 2.47 16.57
CA ASN A 334 -27.15 1.31 16.13
C ASN A 334 -28.55 1.33 16.76
N PRO A 335 -29.62 1.45 15.95
CA PRO A 335 -30.99 1.50 16.47
C PRO A 335 -31.43 0.22 17.22
N ALA A 336 -30.79 -0.92 16.92
CA ALA A 336 -31.11 -2.20 17.56
C ALA A 336 -30.38 -2.39 18.90
N ASP A 337 -29.22 -1.75 19.08
CA ASP A 337 -28.47 -1.75 20.35
C ASP A 337 -27.72 -0.42 20.50
N PRO A 338 -28.30 0.56 21.23
CA PRO A 338 -27.74 1.91 21.40
C PRO A 338 -26.36 1.97 22.08
N ARG A 339 -25.84 0.86 22.57
CA ARG A 339 -24.47 0.76 23.10
C ARG A 339 -23.43 0.65 22.00
N THR A 340 -23.86 0.34 20.78
CA THR A 340 -23.00 0.08 19.61
C THR A 340 -23.24 1.09 18.50
N VAL A 341 -22.38 1.07 17.48
CA VAL A 341 -22.49 1.87 16.25
C VAL A 341 -22.57 0.96 15.03
N LEU A 342 -23.17 1.45 13.94
CA LEU A 342 -23.22 0.76 12.65
C LEU A 342 -21.89 0.91 11.90
N ASN A 343 -20.89 0.20 12.38
CA ASN A 343 -19.55 0.17 11.77
C ASN A 343 -19.12 -1.26 11.46
N ASN A 344 -18.03 -1.36 10.72
CA ASN A 344 -17.31 -2.61 10.51
C ASN A 344 -15.82 -2.35 10.33
N ASP A 345 -15.01 -3.29 10.81
CA ASP A 345 -13.60 -3.42 10.48
C ASP A 345 -13.43 -4.70 9.64
N CYS A 346 -12.71 -4.61 8.51
CA CYS A 346 -12.37 -5.75 7.67
C CYS A 346 -10.97 -6.23 8.03
N LEU A 347 -10.88 -7.42 8.61
CA LEU A 347 -9.62 -8.03 9.02
C LEU A 347 -9.12 -8.96 7.93
N ALA A 348 -7.90 -8.73 7.44
CA ALA A 348 -7.22 -9.61 6.53
C ALA A 348 -6.74 -10.89 7.23
N PRO A 349 -6.81 -12.06 6.59
CA PRO A 349 -6.35 -13.33 7.15
C PRO A 349 -4.84 -13.37 7.37
N GLU A 350 -4.31 -14.52 7.78
CA GLU A 350 -2.89 -14.75 8.03
C GLU A 350 -2.31 -13.85 9.15
N GLY A 351 -3.17 -13.22 9.96
CA GLY A 351 -2.77 -12.38 11.08
C GLY A 351 -2.38 -10.95 10.72
N TYR A 352 -2.77 -10.46 9.54
CA TYR A 352 -2.51 -9.07 9.15
C TYR A 352 -3.44 -8.07 9.83
N GLY A 353 -4.64 -8.50 10.26
CA GLY A 353 -5.59 -7.66 10.98
C GLY A 353 -6.28 -6.62 10.11
N GLU A 354 -6.69 -5.51 10.69
CA GLU A 354 -7.50 -4.50 10.01
C GLU A 354 -6.81 -3.90 8.79
N ILE A 355 -7.48 -3.99 7.63
CA ILE A 355 -7.12 -3.31 6.38
C ILE A 355 -8.14 -2.23 5.99
N ILE A 356 -9.39 -2.36 6.46
CA ILE A 356 -10.48 -1.40 6.24
C ILE A 356 -11.20 -1.14 7.56
N GLY A 357 -11.45 0.14 7.86
CA GLY A 357 -12.45 0.60 8.81
C GLY A 357 -13.57 1.34 8.09
N GLY A 358 -14.83 0.97 8.36
CA GLY A 358 -15.99 1.56 7.69
C GLY A 358 -17.16 1.79 8.61
N SER A 359 -18.09 2.67 8.22
CA SER A 359 -19.34 2.87 8.96
C SER A 359 -20.43 3.53 8.12
N GLN A 360 -21.67 3.36 8.53
CA GLN A 360 -22.73 4.29 8.24
C GLN A 360 -22.53 5.54 9.09
N ARG A 361 -22.81 6.72 8.53
CA ARG A 361 -22.59 7.99 9.21
C ARG A 361 -23.84 8.43 9.97
N GLU A 362 -23.63 9.14 11.08
CA GLU A 362 -24.75 9.72 11.83
C GLU A 362 -25.41 10.82 10.98
N ASP A 363 -26.68 10.65 10.70
CA ASP A 363 -27.51 11.51 9.86
C ASP A 363 -28.46 12.43 10.66
N ASP A 364 -28.46 12.29 11.99
CA ASP A 364 -29.21 13.15 12.91
C ASP A 364 -28.31 14.26 13.48
N TYR A 365 -28.76 15.50 13.33
CA TYR A 365 -28.00 16.71 13.74
C TYR A 365 -27.74 16.73 15.25
N ASP A 366 -28.77 16.49 16.06
CA ASP A 366 -28.67 16.64 17.51
C ASP A 366 -27.79 15.51 18.12
N ARG A 367 -27.91 14.30 17.59
CA ARG A 367 -27.05 13.17 17.98
C ARG A 367 -25.60 13.42 17.61
N LEU A 368 -25.33 13.90 16.39
CA LEU A 368 -23.97 14.21 15.96
C LEU A 368 -23.36 15.30 16.81
N LEU A 369 -24.10 16.39 17.10
CA LEU A 369 -23.64 17.46 17.97
C LEU A 369 -23.35 16.96 19.40
N ALA A 370 -24.23 16.10 19.94
CA ALA A 370 -24.00 15.51 21.26
C ALA A 370 -22.74 14.65 21.28
N ARG A 371 -22.44 13.90 20.22
CA ARG A 371 -21.22 13.08 20.10
C ARG A 371 -19.96 13.95 20.01
N ILE A 372 -19.99 15.06 19.28
CA ILE A 372 -18.90 16.04 19.20
C ILE A 372 -18.58 16.57 20.59
N HIS A 373 -19.59 16.97 21.36
CA HIS A 373 -19.41 17.41 22.77
C HIS A 373 -18.87 16.31 23.67
N GLN A 374 -19.37 15.07 23.56
CA GLN A 374 -18.91 13.94 24.36
C GLN A 374 -17.42 13.62 24.15
N GLN A 375 -16.90 13.85 22.95
CA GLN A 375 -15.49 13.66 22.64
C GLN A 375 -14.63 14.91 22.94
N GLY A 376 -15.21 15.96 23.52
CA GLY A 376 -14.50 17.18 23.91
C GLY A 376 -14.01 18.00 22.71
N LEU A 377 -14.64 17.83 21.55
CA LEU A 377 -14.32 18.58 20.32
C LEU A 377 -15.08 19.90 20.30
N ASP A 378 -14.50 20.94 19.67
CA ASP A 378 -15.14 22.24 19.52
C ASP A 378 -16.16 22.22 18.36
N PRO A 379 -17.47 22.34 18.62
CA PRO A 379 -18.52 22.33 17.58
C PRO A 379 -18.34 23.39 16.49
N GLU A 380 -17.72 24.53 16.79
CA GLU A 380 -17.50 25.59 15.80
C GLU A 380 -16.57 25.12 14.66
N ALA A 381 -15.59 24.27 14.96
CA ALA A 381 -14.72 23.69 13.96
C ALA A 381 -15.47 22.73 13.01
N TYR A 382 -16.62 22.21 13.45
CA TYR A 382 -17.46 21.26 12.70
C TYR A 382 -18.77 21.87 12.22
N ARG A 383 -18.99 23.18 12.31
CA ARG A 383 -20.23 23.82 11.88
C ARG A 383 -20.59 23.47 10.43
N TRP A 384 -19.65 23.56 9.51
CA TRP A 384 -19.83 23.17 8.12
C TRP A 384 -20.20 21.69 7.93
N TYR A 385 -19.68 20.81 8.77
CA TYR A 385 -19.96 19.37 8.76
C TYR A 385 -21.34 19.06 9.37
N LEU A 386 -21.73 19.77 10.43
CA LEU A 386 -23.09 19.74 11.00
C LEU A 386 -24.15 20.24 10.01
N ASP A 387 -23.82 21.22 9.18
CA ASP A 387 -24.72 21.75 8.13
C ASP A 387 -25.16 20.65 7.14
N LEU A 388 -24.37 19.60 6.92
CA LEU A 388 -24.76 18.44 6.09
C LEU A 388 -25.96 17.69 6.69
N ARG A 389 -26.18 17.76 8.01
CA ARG A 389 -27.32 17.14 8.70
C ARG A 389 -28.51 18.11 8.80
N LYS A 390 -28.24 19.39 8.69
CA LYS A 390 -29.26 20.43 8.74
C LYS A 390 -29.94 20.67 7.39
N TYR A 391 -29.19 20.59 6.31
CA TYR A 391 -29.66 20.94 4.96
C TYR A 391 -29.74 19.68 4.08
N GLY A 392 -30.86 18.95 4.19
CA GLY A 392 -31.12 17.77 3.38
C GLY A 392 -30.32 16.55 3.77
N THR A 393 -30.35 16.20 5.06
CA THR A 393 -29.70 14.99 5.59
C THR A 393 -30.10 13.72 4.82
N PHE A 394 -29.21 12.77 4.72
CA PHE A 394 -29.42 11.53 3.99
C PHE A 394 -28.59 10.39 4.61
N VAL A 395 -29.07 9.15 4.46
CA VAL A 395 -28.29 7.97 4.83
C VAL A 395 -27.10 7.87 3.90
N HIS A 396 -25.90 7.74 4.46
CA HIS A 396 -24.67 7.54 3.70
C HIS A 396 -23.67 6.74 4.51
N SER A 397 -22.73 6.13 3.81
CA SER A 397 -21.71 5.29 4.41
C SER A 397 -20.45 5.28 3.56
N GLY A 398 -19.35 4.96 4.21
CA GLY A 398 -18.07 4.86 3.55
C GLY A 398 -17.08 4.08 4.39
N PHE A 399 -15.86 3.99 3.90
CA PHE A 399 -14.78 3.28 4.56
C PHE A 399 -13.41 3.86 4.19
N GLY A 400 -12.41 3.57 4.99
CA GLY A 400 -11.01 3.85 4.68
C GLY A 400 -10.22 2.55 4.53
N LEU A 401 -9.51 2.38 3.40
CA LEU A 401 -8.57 1.27 3.20
C LEU A 401 -7.15 1.80 3.25
N GLY A 402 -6.33 1.23 4.16
CA GLY A 402 -4.91 1.54 4.27
C GLY A 402 -4.09 0.81 3.21
N ILE A 403 -3.40 1.57 2.32
CA ILE A 403 -2.66 1.00 1.20
C ILE A 403 -1.52 0.12 1.67
N GLU A 404 -0.70 0.59 2.62
CA GLU A 404 0.46 -0.15 3.13
C GLU A 404 0.07 -1.44 3.84
N ARG A 405 -1.04 -1.44 4.59
CA ARG A 405 -1.56 -2.66 5.24
C ARG A 405 -2.02 -3.67 4.20
N THR A 406 -2.76 -3.22 3.19
CA THR A 406 -3.25 -4.05 2.09
C THR A 406 -2.12 -4.64 1.27
N VAL A 407 -1.12 -3.83 0.89
CA VAL A 407 0.07 -4.30 0.16
C VAL A 407 0.87 -5.28 0.99
N ALA A 408 1.08 -5.01 2.29
CA ALA A 408 1.80 -5.91 3.18
C ALA A 408 1.11 -7.28 3.29
N TRP A 409 -0.21 -7.30 3.43
CA TRP A 409 -0.99 -8.54 3.43
C TRP A 409 -0.87 -9.30 2.11
N ILE A 410 -1.15 -8.66 0.98
CA ILE A 410 -1.11 -9.30 -0.34
C ILE A 410 0.27 -9.92 -0.60
N LEU A 411 1.34 -9.23 -0.19
CA LEU A 411 2.71 -9.69 -0.41
C LEU A 411 3.25 -10.62 0.68
N GLY A 412 2.56 -10.79 1.79
CA GLY A 412 3.05 -11.61 2.90
C GLY A 412 4.25 -10.99 3.64
N ILE A 413 4.51 -9.68 3.49
CA ILE A 413 5.65 -9.01 4.14
C ILE A 413 5.37 -8.70 5.61
N PRO A 414 6.33 -8.89 6.51
CA PRO A 414 6.08 -8.86 7.95
C PRO A 414 5.90 -7.46 8.53
N HIS A 415 6.29 -6.41 7.82
CA HIS A 415 6.26 -5.04 8.33
C HIS A 415 5.88 -4.03 7.25
N ILE A 416 4.86 -3.20 7.49
CA ILE A 416 4.31 -2.24 6.51
C ILE A 416 5.32 -1.20 6.02
N ARG A 417 6.41 -0.93 6.75
CA ARG A 417 7.47 0.01 6.33
C ARG A 417 8.14 -0.36 5.01
N GLU A 418 8.04 -1.63 4.58
CA GLU A 418 8.54 -2.07 3.29
C GLU A 418 7.54 -1.87 2.15
N ALA A 419 6.25 -1.72 2.47
CA ALA A 419 5.18 -1.50 1.51
C ALA A 419 5.14 -0.09 0.90
N ILE A 420 5.98 0.83 1.37
CA ILE A 420 6.13 2.20 0.86
C ILE A 420 7.61 2.50 0.59
N ALA A 421 7.89 3.30 -0.45
CA ALA A 421 9.26 3.57 -0.86
C ALA A 421 10.09 4.24 0.25
N PHE A 422 9.55 5.26 0.91
CA PHE A 422 10.22 6.03 1.96
C PHE A 422 9.32 6.14 3.20
N PRO A 423 9.37 5.16 4.11
CA PRO A 423 8.50 5.13 5.28
C PRO A 423 8.82 6.24 6.29
N ARG A 424 7.77 6.81 6.90
CA ARG A 424 7.87 7.71 8.05
C ARG A 424 7.38 6.99 9.29
N GLN A 425 8.22 6.98 10.32
CA GLN A 425 7.96 6.30 11.58
C GLN A 425 8.42 7.17 12.74
N ILE A 426 7.99 6.87 13.95
CA ILE A 426 8.33 7.60 15.17
C ILE A 426 9.84 7.90 15.33
N HIS A 427 10.73 7.05 14.81
CA HIS A 427 12.18 7.22 14.90
C HIS A 427 12.85 7.33 13.52
N ARG A 428 12.06 7.58 12.46
CA ARG A 428 12.60 7.65 11.10
C ARG A 428 11.96 8.76 10.28
N LEU A 429 12.78 9.74 9.96
CA LEU A 429 12.48 10.84 9.05
C LEU A 429 13.42 10.88 7.83
N TYR A 430 14.52 10.13 7.89
CA TYR A 430 15.57 10.03 6.86
C TYR A 430 15.70 8.58 6.35
N PRO A 431 16.03 8.39 5.07
CA PRO A 431 16.01 9.32 3.96
C PRO A 431 14.63 9.70 3.54
#